data_fb46a34afe51a2a4ea1cd3e1232f5cd1
#
_entry.id   fb46a34afe51a2a4ea1cd3e1232f5cd1
#
_cell.length_a   1.000
_cell.length_b   1.000
_cell.length_c   1.000
_cell.angle_alpha   90.00
_cell.angle_beta   90.00
_cell.angle_gamma   90.00
#
_symmetry.space_group_name_H-M   'P 1'
#
loop_
_entity.id
_entity.type
_entity.pdbx_description
1 polymer ?
#
loop_
_entity_poly.entity_id
_entity_poly.type
_entity_poly.pdbx_seq_one_letter_code
_entity_poly.pdbx_strand_id
1 'polypeptide(L)'
;AALLVHPNGGPLRRLAEDLELAFADTGSTITLTVQQALPEGVEPPDTELEERPLAQADPALTEALRQGFAWQYPAAELAQVPAKVSVTGIVHKAEQTTLERPGFLAKDGLTAAEMGTALHAFLEHADFAALAAAKQAGTLETAIPAERDRQVEAKLTASEIAEKLDAGRIRRFVESEAFARICAADEVLRELDFITALPAAEVLTAQGTAPADSAAVAQARVLVQGIADLVLVFPDHLELLDYKTDRRKSEADFLAAYRAQLDLYALAISKRFAPKPVTYKGIYSLELGKLIEVK
;
A
#
# COMPACT_ATOMS: atom_id res chain seq x y z
N ALA A 1 8.11 -37.06 -8.32
CA ALA A 1 6.76 -37.20 -8.89
C ALA A 1 6.83 -36.66 -10.32
N ALA A 2 6.47 -37.47 -11.31
CA ALA A 2 6.42 -37.03 -12.71
C ALA A 2 5.09 -36.29 -12.94
N LEU A 3 5.15 -35.08 -13.43
CA LEU A 3 3.98 -34.35 -13.88
C LEU A 3 3.82 -34.60 -15.38
N LEU A 4 2.78 -35.34 -15.76
CA LEU A 4 2.43 -35.56 -17.17
C LEU A 4 1.54 -34.41 -17.64
N VAL A 5 2.04 -33.59 -18.56
CA VAL A 5 1.28 -32.48 -19.15
C VAL A 5 0.89 -32.86 -20.60
N HIS A 6 -0.40 -32.88 -20.90
CA HIS A 6 -0.90 -33.18 -22.23
C HIS A 6 -0.50 -32.09 -23.24
N PRO A 7 -0.01 -32.43 -24.43
CA PRO A 7 0.48 -31.45 -25.42
C PRO A 7 -0.53 -30.41 -25.89
N ASN A 8 -1.83 -30.65 -25.69
CA ASN A 8 -2.91 -29.69 -26.00
C ASN A 8 -3.42 -28.90 -24.80
N GLY A 9 -2.77 -29.00 -23.65
CA GLY A 9 -3.21 -28.38 -22.40
C GLY A 9 -2.65 -26.96 -22.17
N GLY A 10 -3.11 -25.97 -22.92
CA GLY A 10 -2.84 -24.54 -22.86
C GLY A 10 -2.06 -23.99 -21.65
N PRO A 11 -2.70 -23.63 -20.52
CA PRO A 11 -2.01 -22.98 -19.40
C PRO A 11 -0.98 -23.85 -18.68
N LEU A 12 -1.19 -25.18 -18.63
CA LEU A 12 -0.28 -26.11 -17.95
C LEU A 12 1.03 -26.32 -18.72
N ARG A 13 1.01 -26.18 -20.05
CA ARG A 13 2.22 -26.25 -20.86
C ARG A 13 3.14 -25.05 -20.59
N ARG A 14 2.58 -23.84 -20.51
CA ARG A 14 3.36 -22.61 -20.17
C ARG A 14 3.96 -22.73 -18.78
N LEU A 15 3.19 -23.22 -17.80
CA LEU A 15 3.69 -23.42 -16.45
C LEU A 15 4.86 -24.42 -16.39
N ALA A 16 4.84 -25.48 -17.22
CA ALA A 16 5.95 -26.44 -17.28
C ALA A 16 7.20 -25.81 -17.93
N GLU A 17 7.03 -25.03 -19.00
CA GLU A 17 8.11 -24.29 -19.67
C GLU A 17 8.71 -23.23 -18.72
N ASP A 18 7.89 -22.49 -17.98
CA ASP A 18 8.32 -21.48 -16.98
C ASP A 18 9.05 -22.14 -15.79
N LEU A 19 8.60 -23.31 -15.34
CA LEU A 19 9.27 -24.08 -14.29
C LEU A 19 10.62 -24.62 -14.73
N GLU A 20 10.73 -25.09 -15.98
CA GLU A 20 12.01 -25.57 -16.53
C GLU A 20 13.05 -24.44 -16.60
N LEU A 21 12.63 -23.24 -17.02
CA LEU A 21 13.48 -22.03 -17.00
C LEU A 21 13.85 -21.59 -15.57
N ALA A 22 12.95 -21.70 -14.61
CA ALA A 22 13.21 -21.32 -13.23
C ALA A 22 14.15 -22.27 -12.49
N PHE A 23 14.15 -23.56 -12.83
CA PHE A 23 14.99 -24.57 -12.15
C PHE A 23 16.37 -24.75 -12.80
N ALA A 24 16.57 -24.34 -14.05
CA ALA A 24 17.85 -24.46 -14.74
C ALA A 24 18.98 -23.67 -14.07
N ASP A 25 18.65 -22.64 -13.31
CA ASP A 25 19.61 -21.67 -12.73
C ASP A 25 19.91 -21.86 -11.22
N THR A 26 19.21 -22.76 -10.53
CA THR A 26 19.27 -22.82 -9.05
C THR A 26 20.17 -23.92 -8.47
N GLY A 27 20.82 -24.76 -9.32
CA GLY A 27 21.65 -25.88 -8.83
C GLY A 27 20.87 -26.87 -7.96
N SER A 28 19.56 -26.94 -8.08
CA SER A 28 18.71 -27.81 -7.28
C SER A 28 18.84 -29.28 -7.71
N THR A 29 18.71 -30.20 -6.77
CA THR A 29 18.71 -31.64 -7.02
C THR A 29 17.43 -32.18 -7.66
N ILE A 30 16.49 -31.30 -8.00
CA ILE A 30 15.22 -31.66 -8.64
C ILE A 30 15.38 -31.52 -10.15
N THR A 31 15.34 -32.66 -10.86
CA THR A 31 15.32 -32.67 -12.32
C THR A 31 13.90 -32.69 -12.81
N LEU A 32 13.49 -31.67 -13.55
CA LEU A 32 12.22 -31.62 -14.25
C LEU A 32 12.43 -32.09 -15.69
N THR A 33 11.82 -33.22 -16.06
CA THR A 33 11.85 -33.72 -17.43
C THR A 33 10.50 -33.51 -18.06
N VAL A 34 10.43 -32.64 -19.07
CA VAL A 34 9.23 -32.42 -19.87
C VAL A 34 9.28 -33.35 -21.07
N GLN A 35 8.40 -34.35 -21.11
CA GLN A 35 8.25 -35.25 -22.25
C GLN A 35 7.11 -34.79 -23.14
N GLN A 36 7.39 -34.55 -24.41
CA GLN A 36 6.39 -34.13 -25.39
C GLN A 36 5.59 -35.30 -25.99
N ALA A 37 6.04 -36.51 -25.77
CA ALA A 37 5.36 -37.73 -26.18
C ALA A 37 5.55 -38.83 -25.13
N LEU A 38 4.64 -39.77 -25.07
CA LEU A 38 4.81 -40.98 -24.26
C LEU A 38 6.01 -41.77 -24.78
N PRO A 39 6.84 -42.39 -23.90
CA PRO A 39 7.91 -43.30 -24.33
C PRO A 39 7.33 -44.43 -25.18
N GLU A 40 8.16 -44.90 -26.16
CA GLU A 40 7.77 -46.06 -26.97
C GLU A 40 7.44 -47.26 -26.07
N GLY A 41 6.28 -47.88 -26.28
CA GLY A 41 5.80 -49.02 -25.48
C GLY A 41 4.93 -48.66 -24.27
N VAL A 42 4.69 -47.38 -23.99
CA VAL A 42 3.70 -46.94 -23.02
C VAL A 42 2.42 -46.61 -23.78
N GLU A 43 1.47 -47.50 -23.71
CA GLU A 43 0.14 -47.19 -24.20
C GLU A 43 -0.49 -46.09 -23.36
N PRO A 44 -1.16 -45.08 -23.97
CA PRO A 44 -1.93 -44.12 -23.19
C PRO A 44 -2.94 -44.89 -22.33
N PRO A 45 -3.18 -44.44 -21.09
CA PRO A 45 -4.21 -45.05 -20.27
C PRO A 45 -5.48 -45.06 -21.09
N ASP A 46 -6.09 -46.26 -21.18
CA ASP A 46 -7.30 -46.50 -21.93
C ASP A 46 -8.34 -45.45 -21.49
N THR A 47 -8.66 -44.50 -22.35
CA THR A 47 -9.57 -43.39 -22.04
C THR A 47 -11.02 -43.84 -22.10
N GLU A 48 -11.31 -45.07 -22.53
CA GLU A 48 -12.55 -45.72 -22.22
C GLU A 48 -12.52 -46.12 -20.74
N LEU A 49 -12.90 -45.17 -19.88
CA LEU A 49 -13.38 -45.51 -18.56
C LEU A 49 -14.49 -46.54 -18.79
N GLU A 50 -14.13 -47.85 -18.70
CA GLU A 50 -15.16 -48.86 -18.54
C GLU A 50 -16.10 -48.32 -17.45
N GLU A 51 -17.35 -48.08 -17.83
CA GLU A 51 -18.40 -47.78 -16.87
C GLU A 51 -18.53 -49.02 -15.98
N ARG A 52 -17.63 -49.15 -15.01
CA ARG A 52 -17.82 -50.08 -13.91
C ARG A 52 -19.14 -49.68 -13.26
N PRO A 53 -20.15 -50.62 -13.28
CA PRO A 53 -21.38 -50.33 -12.58
C PRO A 53 -20.98 -49.94 -11.16
N LEU A 54 -21.27 -48.70 -10.78
CA LEU A 54 -21.02 -48.18 -9.44
C LEU A 54 -21.58 -49.19 -8.48
N ALA A 55 -20.74 -49.91 -7.74
CA ALA A 55 -21.18 -50.76 -6.66
C ALA A 55 -22.17 -49.94 -5.83
N GLN A 56 -23.31 -50.54 -5.45
CA GLN A 56 -24.32 -49.82 -4.68
C GLN A 56 -23.59 -49.12 -3.52
N ALA A 57 -23.52 -47.79 -3.59
CA ALA A 57 -22.79 -47.01 -2.60
C ALA A 57 -23.48 -47.26 -1.25
N ASP A 58 -22.67 -47.51 -0.23
CA ASP A 58 -23.16 -47.60 1.14
C ASP A 58 -23.98 -46.34 1.46
N PRO A 59 -25.30 -46.49 1.79
CA PRO A 59 -26.12 -45.33 2.10
C PRO A 59 -25.59 -44.46 3.22
N ALA A 60 -24.92 -45.04 4.22
CA ALA A 60 -24.31 -44.32 5.33
C ALA A 60 -23.12 -43.49 4.87
N LEU A 61 -22.26 -44.06 4.02
CA LEU A 61 -21.13 -43.34 3.42
C LEU A 61 -21.62 -42.22 2.49
N THR A 62 -22.66 -42.50 1.69
CA THR A 62 -23.24 -41.50 0.80
C THR A 62 -23.79 -40.29 1.58
N GLU A 63 -24.51 -40.56 2.68
CA GLU A 63 -25.02 -39.50 3.55
C GLU A 63 -23.91 -38.74 4.27
N ALA A 64 -22.88 -39.41 4.79
CA ALA A 64 -21.72 -38.78 5.40
C ALA A 64 -20.96 -37.88 4.41
N LEU A 65 -20.78 -38.31 3.16
CA LEU A 65 -20.18 -37.51 2.10
C LEU A 65 -21.06 -36.30 1.75
N ARG A 66 -22.40 -36.51 1.64
CA ARG A 66 -23.34 -35.40 1.38
C ARG A 66 -23.28 -34.35 2.48
N GLN A 67 -23.23 -34.75 3.74
CA GLN A 67 -23.07 -33.84 4.88
C GLN A 67 -21.71 -33.16 4.86
N GLY A 68 -20.65 -33.88 4.54
CA GLY A 68 -19.31 -33.32 4.38
C GLY A 68 -19.22 -32.26 3.26
N PHE A 69 -19.82 -32.53 2.11
CA PHE A 69 -19.89 -31.59 0.98
C PHE A 69 -20.85 -30.43 1.22
N ALA A 70 -21.90 -30.62 2.00
CA ALA A 70 -22.81 -29.57 2.42
C ALA A 70 -22.26 -28.68 3.54
N TRP A 71 -21.13 -29.07 4.16
CA TRP A 71 -20.53 -28.28 5.22
C TRP A 71 -20.08 -26.92 4.69
N GLN A 72 -20.50 -25.87 5.35
CA GLN A 72 -20.06 -24.51 5.07
C GLN A 72 -19.29 -24.00 6.26
N TYR A 73 -18.22 -23.27 5.97
CA TYR A 73 -17.44 -22.62 7.04
C TYR A 73 -18.33 -21.65 7.82
N PRO A 74 -18.51 -21.83 9.15
CA PRO A 74 -19.48 -21.06 9.93
C PRO A 74 -19.21 -19.55 9.94
N ALA A 75 -17.99 -19.16 9.64
CA ALA A 75 -17.56 -17.76 9.55
C ALA A 75 -17.16 -17.37 8.11
N ALA A 76 -17.84 -17.90 7.09
CA ALA A 76 -17.54 -17.63 5.68
C ALA A 76 -17.54 -16.13 5.36
N GLU A 77 -18.37 -15.34 6.04
CA GLU A 77 -18.43 -13.89 5.93
C GLU A 77 -17.13 -13.21 6.37
N LEU A 78 -16.38 -13.81 7.29
CA LEU A 78 -15.08 -13.32 7.72
C LEU A 78 -13.96 -13.62 6.71
N ALA A 79 -14.16 -14.52 5.77
CA ALA A 79 -13.15 -14.84 4.75
C ALA A 79 -12.79 -13.62 3.87
N GLN A 80 -13.71 -12.67 3.76
CA GLN A 80 -13.48 -11.42 3.02
C GLN A 80 -12.96 -10.28 3.89
N VAL A 81 -12.92 -10.45 5.21
CA VAL A 81 -12.39 -9.45 6.14
C VAL A 81 -10.88 -9.65 6.27
N PRO A 82 -10.06 -8.67 5.88
CA PRO A 82 -8.62 -8.80 6.01
C PRO A 82 -8.23 -8.85 7.51
N ALA A 83 -7.33 -9.76 7.88
CA ALA A 83 -6.79 -9.77 9.24
C ALA A 83 -5.92 -8.53 9.52
N LYS A 84 -5.25 -8.02 8.47
CA LYS A 84 -4.34 -6.88 8.53
C LYS A 84 -4.44 -6.03 7.26
N VAL A 85 -4.38 -4.72 7.45
CA VAL A 85 -4.32 -3.73 6.36
C VAL A 85 -3.10 -2.84 6.57
N SER A 86 -2.23 -2.77 5.56
CA SER A 86 -1.23 -1.72 5.45
C SER A 86 -1.83 -0.57 4.67
N VAL A 87 -1.88 0.62 5.26
CA VAL A 87 -2.54 1.76 4.63
C VAL A 87 -1.78 2.21 3.37
N THR A 88 -0.46 2.20 3.38
CA THR A 88 0.38 2.44 2.19
C THR A 88 0.12 1.43 1.07
N GLY A 89 -0.18 0.18 1.40
CA GLY A 89 -0.51 -0.87 0.42
C GLY A 89 -1.84 -0.66 -0.32
N ILE A 90 -2.75 0.14 0.22
CA ILE A 90 -4.04 0.45 -0.43
C ILE A 90 -3.81 1.35 -1.65
N VAL A 91 -2.94 2.33 -1.53
CA VAL A 91 -2.61 3.26 -2.63
C VAL A 91 -1.89 2.53 -3.76
N HIS A 92 -0.90 1.68 -3.44
CA HIS A 92 -0.18 0.91 -4.44
C HIS A 92 -1.06 -0.10 -5.19
N LYS A 93 -2.12 -0.63 -4.57
CA LYS A 93 -3.05 -1.53 -5.25
C LYS A 93 -3.87 -0.82 -6.34
N ALA A 94 -4.11 0.49 -6.18
CA ALA A 94 -4.76 1.32 -7.18
C ALA A 94 -3.78 1.78 -8.30
N GLU A 95 -2.48 1.81 -8.02
CA GLU A 95 -1.42 2.28 -8.94
C GLU A 95 -0.77 1.16 -9.77
N GLN A 96 -0.96 -0.12 -9.44
CA GLN A 96 -0.35 -1.28 -10.13
C GLN A 96 -0.68 -1.43 -11.61
N THR A 97 -1.42 -0.51 -12.21
CA THR A 97 -1.70 -0.47 -13.65
C THR A 97 -0.72 0.38 -14.47
N THR A 98 0.23 1.06 -13.84
CA THR A 98 1.23 1.84 -14.57
C THR A 98 2.56 1.07 -14.55
N LEU A 99 2.92 0.48 -15.69
CA LEU A 99 4.24 -0.13 -15.91
C LEU A 99 5.32 0.91 -15.64
N GLU A 100 6.04 0.76 -14.53
CA GLU A 100 7.24 1.56 -14.25
C GLU A 100 8.28 1.29 -15.33
N ARG A 101 8.83 2.36 -15.91
CA ARG A 101 9.94 2.23 -16.83
C ARG A 101 11.15 1.67 -16.08
N PRO A 102 11.84 0.66 -16.62
CA PRO A 102 13.05 0.12 -16.00
C PRO A 102 14.06 1.24 -15.72
N GLY A 103 14.63 1.26 -14.50
CA GLY A 103 15.51 2.33 -14.01
C GLY A 103 16.76 2.62 -14.85
N PHE A 104 17.20 1.67 -15.72
CA PHE A 104 18.33 1.86 -16.64
C PHE A 104 18.04 2.83 -17.80
N LEU A 105 16.78 3.27 -17.97
CA LEU A 105 16.38 4.28 -18.95
C LEU A 105 16.32 5.71 -18.37
N ALA A 106 16.61 5.88 -17.07
CA ALA A 106 16.68 7.19 -16.45
C ALA A 106 17.97 7.92 -16.88
N LYS A 107 17.83 8.91 -17.76
CA LYS A 107 18.91 9.86 -18.06
C LYS A 107 19.08 10.79 -16.86
N ASP A 108 20.30 10.90 -16.33
CA ASP A 108 20.82 11.90 -15.40
C ASP A 108 19.79 12.70 -14.58
N GLY A 109 19.19 12.07 -13.57
CA GLY A 109 18.25 12.74 -12.65
C GLY A 109 17.55 11.73 -11.70
N LEU A 110 17.04 12.21 -10.57
CA LEU A 110 16.17 11.41 -9.71
C LEU A 110 14.87 11.10 -10.46
N THR A 111 14.39 9.87 -10.33
CA THR A 111 13.03 9.50 -10.78
C THR A 111 11.99 10.29 -9.97
N ALA A 112 10.75 10.33 -10.45
CA ALA A 112 9.67 11.01 -9.72
C ALA A 112 9.46 10.40 -8.32
N ALA A 113 9.63 9.09 -8.17
CA ALA A 113 9.53 8.40 -6.89
C ALA A 113 10.69 8.76 -5.96
N GLU A 114 11.93 8.77 -6.45
CA GLU A 114 13.11 9.18 -5.68
C GLU A 114 13.03 10.63 -5.25
N MET A 115 12.54 11.54 -6.10
CA MET A 115 12.30 12.93 -5.75
C MET A 115 11.21 13.04 -4.68
N GLY A 116 10.17 12.21 -4.76
CA GLY A 116 9.13 12.12 -3.73
C GLY A 116 9.72 11.76 -2.38
N THR A 117 10.44 10.66 -2.32
CA THR A 117 11.11 10.19 -1.10
C THR A 117 12.07 11.24 -0.53
N ALA A 118 12.83 11.92 -1.40
CA ALA A 118 13.76 12.97 -0.98
C ALA A 118 13.05 14.20 -0.36
N LEU A 119 11.89 14.59 -0.94
CA LEU A 119 11.09 15.69 -0.38
C LEU A 119 10.46 15.32 0.96
N HIS A 120 9.92 14.09 1.10
CA HIS A 120 9.41 13.61 2.38
C HIS A 120 10.51 13.62 3.45
N ALA A 121 11.67 13.02 3.16
CA ALA A 121 12.79 13.00 4.09
C ALA A 121 13.27 14.42 4.47
N PHE A 122 13.29 15.37 3.51
CA PHE A 122 13.60 16.75 3.82
C PHE A 122 12.58 17.37 4.78
N LEU A 123 11.28 17.18 4.53
CA LEU A 123 10.21 17.74 5.35
C LEU A 123 10.14 17.08 6.74
N GLU A 124 10.46 15.79 6.82
CA GLU A 124 10.59 15.08 8.09
C GLU A 124 11.60 15.73 9.03
N HIS A 125 12.74 16.17 8.48
CA HIS A 125 13.87 16.67 9.27
C HIS A 125 14.00 18.19 9.28
N ALA A 126 13.16 18.92 8.53
CA ALA A 126 13.23 20.38 8.42
C ALA A 126 12.96 21.10 9.75
N ASP A 127 13.74 22.14 10.04
CA ASP A 127 13.46 23.04 11.15
C ASP A 127 12.33 24.01 10.77
N PHE A 128 11.09 23.60 11.05
CA PHE A 128 9.92 24.41 10.74
C PHE A 128 9.88 25.73 11.50
N ALA A 129 10.47 25.81 12.70
CA ALA A 129 10.55 27.07 13.44
C ALA A 129 11.49 28.06 12.75
N ALA A 130 12.66 27.60 12.32
CA ALA A 130 13.60 28.42 11.56
C ALA A 130 13.02 28.88 10.22
N LEU A 131 12.31 27.98 9.50
CA LEU A 131 11.66 28.33 8.25
C LEU A 131 10.50 29.33 8.45
N ALA A 132 9.74 29.21 9.54
CA ALA A 132 8.69 30.16 9.90
C ALA A 132 9.27 31.55 10.20
N ALA A 133 10.36 31.62 10.96
CA ALA A 133 11.07 32.87 11.23
C ALA A 133 11.62 33.51 9.94
N ALA A 134 12.21 32.71 9.06
CA ALA A 134 12.70 33.17 7.76
C ALA A 134 11.58 33.69 6.84
N LYS A 135 10.42 33.02 6.86
CA LYS A 135 9.20 33.50 6.14
C LYS A 135 8.79 34.90 6.62
N GLN A 136 8.72 35.10 7.94
CA GLN A 136 8.37 36.39 8.52
C GLN A 136 9.40 37.47 8.19
N ALA A 137 10.69 37.11 8.18
CA ALA A 137 11.81 38.02 7.85
C ALA A 137 11.96 38.25 6.33
N GLY A 138 11.27 37.51 5.47
CA GLY A 138 11.43 37.59 4.01
C GLY A 138 12.76 37.02 3.49
N THR A 139 13.39 36.10 4.25
CA THR A 139 14.72 35.54 3.96
C THR A 139 14.71 34.07 3.53
N LEU A 140 13.58 33.57 3.01
CA LEU A 140 13.47 32.17 2.59
C LEU A 140 14.47 31.77 1.49
N GLU A 141 14.87 32.69 0.63
CA GLU A 141 15.87 32.46 -0.43
C GLU A 141 17.21 31.98 0.10
N THR A 142 17.59 32.42 1.32
CA THR A 142 18.83 31.99 1.98
C THR A 142 18.59 30.89 3.01
N ALA A 143 17.43 30.86 3.65
CA ALA A 143 17.11 29.91 4.70
C ALA A 143 16.89 28.49 4.17
N ILE A 144 16.26 28.32 3.00
CA ILE A 144 16.02 26.98 2.42
C ILE A 144 17.34 26.29 2.01
N PRO A 145 18.28 26.95 1.30
CA PRO A 145 19.60 26.36 1.08
C PRO A 145 20.34 26.04 2.39
N ALA A 146 20.33 26.95 3.37
CA ALA A 146 20.98 26.72 4.65
C ALA A 146 20.41 25.51 5.41
N GLU A 147 19.09 25.30 5.34
CA GLU A 147 18.44 24.13 5.92
C GLU A 147 18.84 22.83 5.22
N ARG A 148 18.97 22.84 3.89
CA ARG A 148 19.51 21.69 3.14
C ARG A 148 20.93 21.35 3.56
N ASP A 149 21.78 22.37 3.66
CA ASP A 149 23.18 22.21 4.07
C ASP A 149 23.26 21.64 5.50
N ARG A 150 22.45 22.17 6.43
CA ARG A 150 22.31 21.63 7.80
C ARG A 150 21.96 20.14 7.80
N GLN A 151 21.03 19.71 6.97
CA GLN A 151 20.62 18.30 6.89
C GLN A 151 21.73 17.42 6.31
N VAL A 152 22.49 17.92 5.33
CA VAL A 152 23.67 17.22 4.80
C VAL A 152 24.76 17.09 5.86
N GLU A 153 25.09 18.16 6.56
CA GLU A 153 26.08 18.16 7.67
C GLU A 153 25.67 17.20 8.80
N ALA A 154 24.37 17.17 9.12
CA ALA A 154 23.79 16.25 10.10
C ALA A 154 23.67 14.81 9.60
N LYS A 155 24.02 14.51 8.34
CA LYS A 155 23.91 13.20 7.67
C LYS A 155 22.47 12.66 7.62
N LEU A 156 21.50 13.54 7.60
CA LEU A 156 20.07 13.19 7.43
C LEU A 156 19.71 13.05 5.95
N THR A 157 20.42 13.74 5.07
CA THR A 157 20.23 13.69 3.62
C THR A 157 21.58 13.63 2.92
N ALA A 158 21.71 12.82 1.87
CA ALA A 158 22.91 12.79 1.05
C ALA A 158 23.05 14.07 0.20
N SER A 159 24.27 14.56 -0.01
CA SER A 159 24.54 15.80 -0.75
C SER A 159 23.94 15.78 -2.16
N GLU A 160 24.11 14.66 -2.87
CA GLU A 160 23.61 14.49 -4.24
C GLU A 160 22.07 14.57 -4.33
N ILE A 161 21.38 14.21 -3.24
CA ILE A 161 19.93 14.30 -3.13
C ILE A 161 19.52 15.73 -2.78
N ALA A 162 20.21 16.34 -1.81
CA ALA A 162 19.94 17.69 -1.35
C ALA A 162 20.07 18.74 -2.49
N GLU A 163 21.07 18.58 -3.36
CA GLU A 163 21.30 19.46 -4.51
C GLU A 163 20.15 19.39 -5.55
N LYS A 164 19.46 18.23 -5.64
CA LYS A 164 18.35 18.02 -6.59
C LYS A 164 16.99 18.43 -6.04
N LEU A 165 16.90 18.78 -4.75
CA LEU A 165 15.66 19.26 -4.16
C LEU A 165 15.24 20.60 -4.74
N ASP A 166 14.00 20.68 -5.22
CA ASP A 166 13.44 21.92 -5.77
C ASP A 166 13.10 22.91 -4.65
N ALA A 167 13.98 23.90 -4.47
CA ALA A 167 13.80 24.97 -3.50
C ALA A 167 12.49 25.76 -3.72
N GLY A 168 12.03 25.87 -4.96
CA GLY A 168 10.78 26.53 -5.29
C GLY A 168 9.54 25.76 -4.75
N ARG A 169 9.58 24.42 -4.74
CA ARG A 169 8.52 23.60 -4.13
C ARG A 169 8.53 23.75 -2.61
N ILE A 170 9.70 23.72 -2.01
CA ILE A 170 9.87 23.92 -0.56
C ILE A 170 9.36 25.32 -0.17
N ARG A 171 9.71 26.34 -0.93
CA ARG A 171 9.23 27.71 -0.69
C ARG A 171 7.69 27.78 -0.77
N ARG A 172 7.07 27.25 -1.83
CA ARG A 172 5.61 27.24 -1.95
C ARG A 172 4.94 26.51 -0.77
N PHE A 173 5.56 25.44 -0.28
CA PHE A 173 5.08 24.76 0.92
C PHE A 173 5.14 25.65 2.15
N VAL A 174 6.27 26.32 2.40
CA VAL A 174 6.45 27.22 3.55
C VAL A 174 5.50 28.43 3.47
N GLU A 175 5.17 28.89 2.27
CA GLU A 175 4.22 29.99 2.03
C GLU A 175 2.76 29.54 2.10
N SER A 176 2.46 28.24 2.12
CA SER A 176 1.12 27.66 2.02
C SER A 176 0.30 27.72 3.32
N GLU A 177 -1.01 27.42 3.18
CA GLU A 177 -1.92 27.19 4.31
C GLU A 177 -1.53 25.96 5.14
N ALA A 178 -1.03 24.89 4.50
CA ALA A 178 -0.56 23.70 5.20
C ALA A 178 0.52 24.07 6.22
N PHE A 179 1.49 24.88 5.83
CA PHE A 179 2.55 25.33 6.74
C PHE A 179 2.03 26.27 7.84
N ALA A 180 1.03 27.09 7.54
CA ALA A 180 0.38 27.92 8.55
C ALA A 180 -0.30 27.07 9.64
N ARG A 181 -0.97 25.96 9.27
CA ARG A 181 -1.55 25.00 10.22
C ARG A 181 -0.46 24.31 11.07
N ILE A 182 0.67 23.93 10.47
CA ILE A 182 1.81 23.36 11.19
C ILE A 182 2.32 24.34 12.25
N CYS A 183 2.47 25.62 11.90
CA CYS A 183 2.93 26.65 12.84
C CYS A 183 1.92 26.98 13.94
N ALA A 184 0.64 26.66 13.75
CA ALA A 184 -0.42 26.90 14.73
C ALA A 184 -0.61 25.75 15.73
N ALA A 185 -0.04 24.58 15.46
CA ALA A 185 -0.16 23.40 16.31
C ALA A 185 0.74 23.52 17.55
N ASP A 186 0.26 22.97 18.69
CA ASP A 186 1.06 22.88 19.92
C ASP A 186 2.22 21.90 19.78
N GLU A 187 1.98 20.78 19.03
CA GLU A 187 2.99 19.76 18.75
C GLU A 187 2.79 19.22 17.32
N VAL A 188 3.91 18.93 16.69
CA VAL A 188 3.95 18.38 15.33
C VAL A 188 4.64 17.02 15.36
N LEU A 189 3.87 15.95 15.18
CA LEU A 189 4.40 14.59 15.06
C LEU A 189 4.60 14.28 13.59
N ARG A 190 5.82 13.87 13.23
CA ARG A 190 6.23 13.57 11.85
C ARG A 190 6.50 12.10 11.70
N GLU A 191 6.20 11.54 10.52
CA GLU A 191 6.41 10.12 10.21
C GLU A 191 5.94 9.22 11.37
N LEU A 192 4.72 9.48 11.86
CA LEU A 192 4.19 8.81 13.02
C LEU A 192 3.78 7.38 12.69
N ASP A 193 4.57 6.41 13.14
CA ASP A 193 4.23 4.99 13.08
C ASP A 193 3.02 4.68 13.93
N PHE A 194 2.11 3.89 13.39
CA PHE A 194 1.02 3.33 14.16
C PHE A 194 0.68 1.90 13.76
N ILE A 195 0.21 1.15 14.74
CA ILE A 195 -0.43 -0.13 14.58
C ILE A 195 -1.60 -0.21 15.57
N THR A 196 -2.80 -0.43 15.09
CA THR A 196 -3.99 -0.47 15.92
C THR A 196 -5.03 -1.42 15.37
N ALA A 197 -5.81 -2.04 16.27
CA ALA A 197 -6.92 -2.91 15.88
C ALA A 197 -8.20 -2.08 15.80
N LEU A 198 -8.77 -1.95 14.60
CA LEU A 198 -10.03 -1.24 14.37
C LEU A 198 -11.19 -2.23 14.15
N PRO A 199 -12.46 -1.83 14.38
CA PRO A 199 -13.62 -2.62 13.99
C PRO A 199 -13.58 -2.90 12.47
N ALA A 200 -13.84 -4.15 12.08
CA ALA A 200 -13.82 -4.53 10.67
C ALA A 200 -14.80 -3.70 9.82
N ALA A 201 -15.99 -3.43 10.37
CA ALA A 201 -16.99 -2.62 9.67
C ALA A 201 -16.49 -1.20 9.33
N GLU A 202 -15.77 -0.54 10.25
CA GLU A 202 -15.20 0.79 10.02
C GLU A 202 -14.11 0.75 8.95
N VAL A 203 -13.24 -0.27 9.00
CA VAL A 203 -12.16 -0.44 8.00
C VAL A 203 -12.72 -0.69 6.60
N LEU A 204 -13.70 -1.59 6.48
CA LEU A 204 -14.36 -1.89 5.21
C LEU A 204 -15.06 -0.64 4.64
N THR A 205 -15.78 0.10 5.50
CA THR A 205 -16.44 1.35 5.09
C THR A 205 -15.45 2.39 4.59
N ALA A 206 -14.33 2.59 5.31
CA ALA A 206 -13.28 3.51 4.88
C ALA A 206 -12.64 3.10 3.55
N GLN A 207 -12.62 1.79 3.24
CA GLN A 207 -12.17 1.26 1.95
C GLN A 207 -13.25 1.31 0.84
N GLY A 208 -14.42 1.86 1.13
CA GLY A 208 -15.54 1.90 0.18
C GLY A 208 -16.28 0.57 -0.01
N THR A 209 -16.06 -0.40 0.89
CA THR A 209 -16.72 -1.70 0.86
C THR A 209 -17.82 -1.74 1.91
N ALA A 210 -19.04 -2.09 1.51
CA ALA A 210 -20.13 -2.30 2.46
C ALA A 210 -19.83 -3.54 3.34
N PRO A 211 -19.77 -3.41 4.68
CA PRO A 211 -19.61 -4.55 5.55
C PRO A 211 -20.85 -5.47 5.48
N ALA A 212 -20.66 -6.78 5.57
CA ALA A 212 -21.78 -7.72 5.70
C ALA A 212 -22.50 -7.46 7.03
N ASP A 213 -23.83 -7.50 6.99
CA ASP A 213 -24.68 -7.39 8.19
C ASP A 213 -24.69 -8.72 8.96
N SER A 214 -23.63 -8.97 9.70
CA SER A 214 -23.48 -10.17 10.50
C SER A 214 -22.79 -9.89 11.83
N ALA A 215 -23.19 -10.65 12.86
CA ALA A 215 -22.61 -10.55 14.19
C ALA A 215 -21.11 -10.87 14.18
N ALA A 216 -20.65 -11.76 13.30
CA ALA A 216 -19.25 -12.13 13.16
C ALA A 216 -18.43 -10.94 12.66
N VAL A 217 -18.88 -10.24 11.62
CA VAL A 217 -18.20 -9.03 11.09
C VAL A 217 -18.26 -7.89 12.08
N ALA A 218 -19.37 -7.71 12.80
CA ALA A 218 -19.51 -6.66 13.83
C ALA A 218 -18.50 -6.82 14.98
N GLN A 219 -18.16 -8.06 15.34
CA GLN A 219 -17.19 -8.38 16.39
C GLN A 219 -15.75 -8.45 15.88
N ALA A 220 -15.55 -8.59 14.57
CA ALA A 220 -14.23 -8.74 13.98
C ALA A 220 -13.39 -7.46 14.11
N ARG A 221 -12.09 -7.66 14.27
CA ARG A 221 -11.10 -6.59 14.32
C ARG A 221 -10.08 -6.78 13.20
N VAL A 222 -9.68 -5.67 12.59
CA VAL A 222 -8.64 -5.62 11.58
C VAL A 222 -7.44 -4.87 12.14
N LEU A 223 -6.27 -5.44 12.03
CA LEU A 223 -5.03 -4.77 12.41
C LEU A 223 -4.66 -3.78 11.30
N VAL A 224 -4.71 -2.50 11.60
CA VAL A 224 -4.34 -1.43 10.66
C VAL A 224 -2.99 -0.86 11.06
N GLN A 225 -2.05 -0.84 10.11
CA GLN A 225 -0.74 -0.25 10.29
C GLN A 225 -0.44 0.77 9.20
N GLY A 226 0.35 1.78 9.55
CA GLY A 226 0.79 2.81 8.62
C GLY A 226 1.76 3.78 9.27
N ILE A 227 2.22 4.72 8.47
CA ILE A 227 3.01 5.87 8.89
C ILE A 227 2.25 7.10 8.42
N ALA A 228 1.95 8.01 9.33
CA ALA A 228 1.30 9.28 9.01
C ALA A 228 2.37 10.36 8.89
N ASP A 229 2.43 11.03 7.73
CA ASP A 229 3.45 12.03 7.43
C ASP A 229 3.46 13.16 8.48
N LEU A 230 2.26 13.67 8.80
CA LEU A 230 2.07 14.70 9.82
C LEU A 230 0.80 14.50 10.64
N VAL A 231 0.95 14.56 11.95
CA VAL A 231 -0.15 14.69 12.90
C VAL A 231 0.07 15.98 13.69
N LEU A 232 -0.82 16.94 13.51
CA LEU A 232 -0.81 18.21 14.22
C LEU A 232 -1.68 18.08 15.47
N VAL A 233 -1.08 18.33 16.63
CA VAL A 233 -1.76 18.20 17.93
C VAL A 233 -2.16 19.57 18.42
N PHE A 234 -3.45 19.73 18.69
CA PHE A 234 -4.05 20.90 19.30
C PHE A 234 -4.60 20.56 20.70
N PRO A 235 -5.02 21.52 21.50
CA PRO A 235 -5.49 21.24 22.86
C PRO A 235 -6.65 20.25 22.91
N ASP A 236 -7.58 20.30 21.96
CA ASP A 236 -8.85 19.57 21.94
C ASP A 236 -9.05 18.64 20.74
N HIS A 237 -8.20 18.74 19.73
CA HIS A 237 -8.34 17.98 18.48
C HIS A 237 -6.98 17.68 17.84
N LEU A 238 -7.04 16.94 16.73
CA LEU A 238 -5.92 16.60 15.87
C LEU A 238 -6.25 16.97 14.43
N GLU A 239 -5.21 17.32 13.66
CA GLU A 239 -5.29 17.43 12.21
C GLU A 239 -4.29 16.49 11.56
N LEU A 240 -4.67 15.89 10.44
CA LEU A 240 -3.81 15.03 9.61
C LEU A 240 -3.45 15.74 8.33
N LEU A 241 -2.16 15.79 8.04
CA LEU A 241 -1.64 16.25 6.75
C LEU A 241 -0.77 15.16 6.13
N ASP A 242 -0.93 14.95 4.85
CA ASP A 242 -0.19 13.96 4.07
C ASP A 242 0.43 14.64 2.85
N TYR A 243 1.70 14.41 2.60
CA TYR A 243 2.40 14.99 1.46
C TYR A 243 2.27 14.10 0.23
N LYS A 244 2.02 14.71 -0.92
CA LYS A 244 2.01 13.99 -2.19
C LYS A 244 2.82 14.73 -3.25
N THR A 245 3.68 13.98 -3.91
CA THR A 245 4.55 14.47 -5.00
C THR A 245 4.06 14.06 -6.38
N ASP A 246 2.91 13.37 -6.44
CA ASP A 246 2.31 12.92 -7.69
C ASP A 246 2.03 14.08 -8.63
N ARG A 247 2.25 13.81 -9.91
CA ARG A 247 1.88 14.73 -11.01
C ARG A 247 0.42 14.60 -11.41
N ARG A 248 -0.48 14.44 -10.44
CA ARG A 248 -1.91 14.41 -10.71
C ARG A 248 -2.40 15.80 -11.09
N LYS A 249 -3.46 15.83 -11.89
CA LYS A 249 -3.86 17.03 -12.60
C LYS A 249 -4.95 17.83 -11.88
N SER A 250 -5.69 17.19 -10.98
CA SER A 250 -6.82 17.83 -10.31
C SER A 250 -6.97 17.41 -8.85
N GLU A 251 -7.66 18.21 -8.06
CA GLU A 251 -8.04 17.89 -6.68
C GLU A 251 -8.90 16.62 -6.62
N ALA A 252 -9.80 16.45 -7.60
CA ALA A 252 -10.66 15.26 -7.67
C ALA A 252 -9.86 13.97 -7.82
N ASP A 253 -8.75 13.99 -8.60
CA ASP A 253 -7.87 12.83 -8.76
C ASP A 253 -7.15 12.50 -7.45
N PHE A 254 -6.72 13.53 -6.68
CA PHE A 254 -6.14 13.31 -5.35
C PHE A 254 -7.15 12.71 -4.38
N LEU A 255 -8.35 13.26 -4.32
CA LEU A 255 -9.41 12.75 -3.45
C LEU A 255 -9.80 11.32 -3.80
N ALA A 256 -9.91 10.99 -5.07
CA ALA A 256 -10.23 9.63 -5.52
C ALA A 256 -9.13 8.62 -5.13
N ALA A 257 -7.86 9.04 -5.18
CA ALA A 257 -6.74 8.15 -4.89
C ALA A 257 -6.47 7.98 -3.38
N TYR A 258 -6.63 9.03 -2.58
CA TYR A 258 -6.07 9.08 -1.22
C TYR A 258 -7.10 9.24 -0.10
N ARG A 259 -8.38 9.47 -0.39
CA ARG A 259 -9.42 9.58 0.64
C ARG A 259 -9.43 8.39 1.59
N ALA A 260 -9.47 7.16 1.04
CA ALA A 260 -9.50 5.94 1.85
C ALA A 260 -8.28 5.80 2.77
N GLN A 261 -7.11 6.26 2.31
CA GLN A 261 -5.89 6.30 3.12
C GLN A 261 -6.07 7.22 4.33
N LEU A 262 -6.50 8.47 4.09
CA LEU A 262 -6.64 9.45 5.17
C LEU A 262 -7.79 9.10 6.12
N ASP A 263 -8.85 8.47 5.63
CA ASP A 263 -9.95 7.99 6.47
C ASP A 263 -9.46 6.91 7.45
N LEU A 264 -8.67 5.95 6.97
CA LEU A 264 -8.07 4.93 7.84
C LEU A 264 -7.05 5.51 8.81
N TYR A 265 -6.24 6.48 8.38
CA TYR A 265 -5.33 7.21 9.28
C TYR A 265 -6.12 7.92 10.37
N ALA A 266 -7.18 8.64 10.03
CA ALA A 266 -7.99 9.37 10.99
C ALA A 266 -8.61 8.45 12.04
N LEU A 267 -9.16 7.30 11.63
CA LEU A 267 -9.69 6.29 12.53
C LEU A 267 -8.62 5.77 13.50
N ALA A 268 -7.45 5.41 12.97
CA ALA A 268 -6.35 4.85 13.76
C ALA A 268 -5.78 5.88 14.74
N ILE A 269 -5.53 7.10 14.27
CA ILE A 269 -4.96 8.19 15.08
C ILE A 269 -5.95 8.69 16.12
N SER A 270 -7.23 8.89 15.77
CA SER A 270 -8.26 9.25 16.76
C SER A 270 -8.35 8.22 17.90
N LYS A 271 -8.22 6.93 17.58
CA LYS A 271 -8.21 5.89 18.59
C LYS A 271 -6.97 5.93 19.47
N ARG A 272 -5.79 6.16 18.89
CA ARG A 272 -4.51 6.22 19.60
C ARG A 272 -4.46 7.42 20.56
N PHE A 273 -5.02 8.55 20.17
CA PHE A 273 -4.97 9.81 20.90
C PHE A 273 -6.29 10.15 21.63
N ALA A 274 -7.18 9.17 21.80
CA ALA A 274 -8.43 9.42 22.51
C ALA A 274 -8.19 10.14 23.86
N PRO A 275 -9.02 11.13 24.24
CA PRO A 275 -10.30 11.48 23.59
C PRO A 275 -10.21 12.50 22.44
N LYS A 276 -9.01 12.95 22.00
CA LYS A 276 -8.88 13.96 20.93
C LYS A 276 -9.27 13.37 19.56
N PRO A 277 -10.31 13.91 18.89
CA PRO A 277 -10.69 13.47 17.55
C PRO A 277 -9.77 14.08 16.48
N VAL A 278 -9.64 13.42 15.35
CA VAL A 278 -9.15 14.03 14.11
C VAL A 278 -10.28 14.82 13.49
N THR A 279 -10.15 16.14 13.42
CA THR A 279 -11.19 17.05 12.90
C THR A 279 -10.89 17.57 11.49
N TYR A 280 -9.65 17.45 11.06
CA TYR A 280 -9.21 17.88 9.73
C TYR A 280 -8.30 16.85 9.10
N LYS A 281 -8.51 16.61 7.80
CA LYS A 281 -7.65 15.76 6.96
C LYS A 281 -7.31 16.55 5.70
N GLY A 282 -6.03 16.63 5.37
CA GLY A 282 -5.56 17.36 4.20
C GLY A 282 -4.44 16.65 3.46
N ILE A 283 -4.46 16.78 2.13
CA ILE A 283 -3.37 16.38 1.25
C ILE A 283 -2.67 17.64 0.77
N TYR A 284 -1.38 17.76 1.06
CA TYR A 284 -0.60 18.82 0.43
C TYR A 284 0.09 18.29 -0.83
N SER A 285 -0.38 18.74 -1.97
CA SER A 285 0.27 18.45 -3.25
C SER A 285 1.47 19.35 -3.45
N LEU A 286 2.68 18.78 -3.38
CA LEU A 286 3.92 19.50 -3.66
C LEU A 286 4.05 19.93 -5.14
N GLU A 287 3.36 19.23 -6.04
CA GLU A 287 3.32 19.60 -7.47
C GLU A 287 2.40 20.82 -7.70
N LEU A 288 1.18 20.78 -7.17
CA LEU A 288 0.21 21.88 -7.31
C LEU A 288 0.53 23.05 -6.38
N GLY A 289 1.32 22.86 -5.33
CA GLY A 289 1.55 23.85 -4.28
C GLY A 289 0.29 24.17 -3.48
N LYS A 290 -0.61 23.22 -3.29
CA LYS A 290 -1.95 23.43 -2.75
C LYS A 290 -2.32 22.41 -1.69
N LEU A 291 -3.00 22.86 -0.64
CA LEU A 291 -3.66 22.01 0.35
C LEU A 291 -5.07 21.65 -0.15
N ILE A 292 -5.37 20.36 -0.16
CA ILE A 292 -6.63 19.76 -0.59
C ILE A 292 -7.29 19.13 0.64
N GLU A 293 -8.45 19.66 1.03
CA GLU A 293 -9.21 19.12 2.16
C GLU A 293 -9.90 17.80 1.79
N VAL A 294 -9.79 16.82 2.67
CA VAL A 294 -10.48 15.51 2.57
C VAL A 294 -11.64 15.49 3.56
N LYS A 295 -12.84 15.68 3.05
CA LYS A 295 -14.08 15.68 3.84
C LYS A 295 -14.56 14.26 4.14
#